data_8575c0b48568a50a772dd16d6b9f3934
#
_entry.id   8575c0b48568a50a772dd16d6b9f3934
#
_cell.length_a   1.000
_cell.length_b   1.000
_cell.length_c   1.000
_cell.angle_alpha   90.00
_cell.angle_beta   90.00
_cell.angle_gamma   90.00
#
_symmetry.space_group_name_H-M   'P 1'
#
loop_
_entity.id
_entity.type
_entity.pdbx_description
1 polymer ?
#
loop_
_entity_poly.entity_id
_entity_poly.type
_entity_poly.pdbx_seq_one_letter_code
_entity_poly.pdbx_strand_id
1 'polypeptide(L)'
;AGLFSREAAVVELSEDYLVIVCLSYVFTGISYLLANALRSVGSAYVPMIVSFLAILVNTGGNYLLIFGKGGFPVLGVKGAAIATLIARVVEMLLLLLLTFRPRSPLRSRPREFTGFDAAFARKTIGAIIPVVLNEGCWALGFILYTVAYGFIGDGTRAIAASQICNSV
;
A
#
# COMPACT_ATOMS: atom_id res chain seq x y z
N ALA A 1 6.58 -3.89 -16.51
CA ALA A 1 7.91 -3.23 -16.55
C ALA A 1 8.27 -2.82 -17.98
N GLY A 2 8.26 -3.73 -18.97
CA GLY A 2 8.67 -3.46 -20.35
C GLY A 2 7.91 -2.37 -21.13
N LEU A 3 6.75 -1.91 -20.62
CA LEU A 3 5.98 -0.78 -21.17
C LEU A 3 6.58 0.60 -20.79
N PHE A 4 7.37 0.66 -19.69
CA PHE A 4 7.87 1.92 -19.12
C PHE A 4 9.38 2.11 -19.33
N SER A 5 10.15 1.06 -19.60
CA SER A 5 11.58 1.15 -19.90
C SER A 5 12.00 0.05 -20.86
N ARG A 6 12.93 0.38 -21.75
CA ARG A 6 13.55 -0.57 -22.71
C ARG A 6 14.91 -1.09 -22.23
N GLU A 7 15.41 -0.61 -21.09
CA GLU A 7 16.65 -1.09 -20.52
C GLU A 7 16.42 -2.44 -19.78
N ALA A 8 17.05 -3.49 -20.27
CA ALA A 8 16.87 -4.86 -19.74
C ALA A 8 17.18 -4.97 -18.23
N ALA A 9 18.22 -4.29 -17.77
CA ALA A 9 18.60 -4.27 -16.36
C ALA A 9 17.54 -3.60 -15.46
N VAL A 10 16.85 -2.56 -15.95
CA VAL A 10 15.77 -1.88 -15.22
C VAL A 10 14.52 -2.76 -15.18
N VAL A 11 14.25 -3.48 -16.26
CA VAL A 11 13.10 -4.39 -16.34
C VAL A 11 13.25 -5.54 -15.34
N GLU A 12 14.41 -6.20 -15.30
CA GLU A 12 14.68 -7.30 -14.38
C GLU A 12 14.60 -6.89 -12.90
N LEU A 13 15.24 -5.76 -12.54
CA LEU A 13 15.16 -5.22 -11.19
C LEU A 13 13.73 -4.81 -10.80
N SER A 14 12.95 -4.32 -11.76
CA SER A 14 11.56 -3.94 -11.55
C SER A 14 10.64 -5.14 -11.36
N GLU A 15 10.89 -6.25 -12.05
CA GLU A 15 10.09 -7.49 -11.90
C GLU A 15 10.26 -8.08 -10.50
N ASP A 16 11.49 -8.24 -10.03
CA ASP A 16 11.77 -8.71 -8.68
C ASP A 16 11.15 -7.82 -7.60
N TYR A 17 11.28 -6.50 -7.77
CA TYR A 17 10.66 -5.51 -6.88
C TYR A 17 9.14 -5.64 -6.86
N LEU A 18 8.51 -5.70 -8.04
CA LEU A 18 7.06 -5.76 -8.18
C LEU A 18 6.46 -7.02 -7.57
N VAL A 19 7.10 -8.18 -7.70
CA VAL A 19 6.61 -9.43 -7.10
C VAL A 19 6.52 -9.30 -5.59
N ILE A 20 7.56 -8.76 -4.93
CA ILE A 20 7.59 -8.58 -3.48
C ILE A 20 6.55 -7.53 -3.05
N VAL A 21 6.44 -6.42 -3.79
CA VAL A 21 5.51 -5.34 -3.48
C VAL A 21 4.05 -5.76 -3.73
N CYS A 22 3.77 -6.55 -4.76
CA CYS A 22 2.43 -7.12 -4.98
C CYS A 22 1.94 -7.92 -3.76
N LEU A 23 2.83 -8.69 -3.12
CA LEU A 23 2.49 -9.38 -1.88
C LEU A 23 2.15 -8.40 -0.75
N SER A 24 2.84 -7.26 -0.68
CA SER A 24 2.59 -6.24 0.34
C SER A 24 1.22 -5.56 0.20
N TYR A 25 0.63 -5.53 -1.01
CA TYR A 25 -0.70 -4.94 -1.23
C TYR A 25 -1.82 -5.69 -0.51
N VAL A 26 -1.69 -7.00 -0.30
CA VAL A 26 -2.67 -7.77 0.50
C VAL A 26 -2.70 -7.24 1.94
N PHE A 27 -1.53 -7.08 2.54
CA PHE A 27 -1.41 -6.54 3.91
C PHE A 27 -1.84 -5.08 3.98
N THR A 28 -1.50 -4.28 2.97
CA THR A 28 -1.93 -2.89 2.84
C THR A 28 -3.45 -2.78 2.76
N GLY A 29 -4.12 -3.64 1.99
CA GLY A 29 -5.58 -3.67 1.87
C GLY A 29 -6.26 -3.94 3.22
N ILE A 30 -5.77 -4.92 3.96
CA ILE A 30 -6.29 -5.23 5.31
C ILE A 30 -6.05 -4.04 6.26
N SER A 31 -4.85 -3.47 6.26
CA SER A 31 -4.51 -2.28 7.08
C SER A 31 -5.42 -1.11 6.77
N TYR A 32 -5.69 -0.86 5.48
CA TYR A 32 -6.55 0.21 5.03
C TYR A 32 -8.00 0.05 5.51
N LEU A 33 -8.55 -1.18 5.43
CA LEU A 33 -9.88 -1.50 5.95
C LEU A 33 -9.98 -1.25 7.46
N LEU A 34 -9.01 -1.75 8.23
CA LEU A 34 -8.98 -1.59 9.68
C LEU A 34 -8.81 -0.11 10.08
N ALA A 35 -7.94 0.62 9.39
CA ALA A 35 -7.71 2.04 9.63
C ALA A 35 -8.98 2.86 9.37
N ASN A 36 -9.70 2.59 8.27
CA ASN A 36 -10.96 3.27 7.97
C ASN A 36 -12.06 2.90 8.95
N ALA A 37 -12.15 1.64 9.37
CA ALA A 37 -13.08 1.22 10.41
C ALA A 37 -12.81 1.93 11.74
N LEU A 38 -11.54 2.09 12.16
CA LEU A 38 -11.17 2.85 13.36
C LEU A 38 -11.49 4.34 13.23
N ARG A 39 -11.27 4.93 12.05
CA ARG A 39 -11.63 6.34 11.79
C ARG A 39 -13.15 6.57 11.86
N SER A 40 -13.95 5.64 11.34
CA SER A 40 -15.42 5.76 11.34
C SER A 40 -16.03 5.74 12.74
N VAL A 41 -15.37 5.10 13.71
CA VAL A 41 -15.79 5.10 15.13
C VAL A 41 -15.11 6.20 15.96
N GLY A 42 -14.49 7.18 15.31
CA GLY A 42 -13.86 8.35 15.98
C GLY A 42 -12.46 8.08 16.54
N SER A 43 -11.88 6.90 16.34
CA SER A 43 -10.53 6.53 16.83
C SER A 43 -9.43 6.79 15.80
N ALA A 44 -9.43 7.97 15.17
CA ALA A 44 -8.48 8.32 14.10
C ALA A 44 -7.01 8.39 14.56
N TYR A 45 -6.75 8.63 15.84
CA TYR A 45 -5.39 8.70 16.38
C TYR A 45 -4.65 7.35 16.35
N VAL A 46 -5.39 6.23 16.45
CA VAL A 46 -4.80 4.89 16.46
C VAL A 46 -4.12 4.57 15.13
N PRO A 47 -4.81 4.63 13.98
CA PRO A 47 -4.15 4.41 12.70
C PRO A 47 -3.04 5.43 12.41
N MET A 48 -3.18 6.67 12.86
CA MET A 48 -2.14 7.69 12.69
C MET A 48 -0.83 7.26 13.38
N ILE A 49 -0.88 6.84 14.63
CA ILE A 49 0.31 6.38 15.38
C ILE A 49 0.89 5.13 14.73
N VAL A 50 0.05 4.17 14.35
CA VAL A 50 0.50 2.92 13.73
C VAL A 50 1.18 3.18 12.39
N SER A 51 0.61 4.04 11.55
CA SER A 51 1.24 4.40 10.27
C SER A 51 2.58 5.14 10.49
N PHE A 52 2.67 6.01 11.51
CA PHE A 52 3.94 6.65 11.87
C PHE A 52 5.01 5.62 12.27
N LEU A 53 4.65 4.63 13.10
CA LEU A 53 5.55 3.54 13.47
C LEU A 53 5.95 2.70 12.25
N ALA A 54 5.02 2.42 11.35
CA ALA A 54 5.31 1.69 10.11
C ALA A 54 6.30 2.45 9.21
N ILE A 55 6.21 3.79 9.14
CA ILE A 55 7.20 4.62 8.42
C ILE A 55 8.57 4.51 9.07
N LEU A 56 8.67 4.54 10.38
CA LEU A 56 9.96 4.37 11.08
C LEU A 56 10.56 2.99 10.81
N VAL A 57 9.76 1.92 10.85
CA VAL A 57 10.20 0.56 10.51
C VAL A 57 10.65 0.48 9.06
N ASN A 58 9.91 1.07 8.12
CA ASN A 58 10.27 1.11 6.71
C ASN A 58 11.60 1.86 6.49
N THR A 59 11.74 3.04 7.08
CA THR A 59 12.96 3.87 6.95
C THR A 59 14.17 3.16 7.55
N GLY A 60 14.02 2.58 8.74
CA GLY A 60 15.07 1.79 9.38
C GLY A 60 15.43 0.54 8.58
N GLY A 61 14.42 -0.19 8.09
CA GLY A 61 14.61 -1.35 7.22
C GLY A 61 15.33 -1.01 5.92
N ASN A 62 14.93 0.10 5.28
CA ASN A 62 15.61 0.62 4.09
C ASN A 62 17.08 0.92 4.36
N TYR A 63 17.37 1.61 5.46
CA TYR A 63 18.76 1.94 5.85
C TYR A 63 19.61 0.68 6.06
N LEU A 64 19.07 -0.35 6.72
CA LEU A 64 19.78 -1.60 7.00
C LEU A 64 19.96 -2.47 5.74
N LEU A 65 18.90 -2.67 4.94
CA LEU A 65 18.89 -3.62 3.85
C LEU A 65 19.43 -3.06 2.51
N ILE A 66 19.28 -1.74 2.27
CA ILE A 66 19.84 -1.13 1.07
C ILE A 66 21.36 -0.99 1.20
N PHE A 67 21.82 -0.51 2.37
CA PHE A 67 23.25 -0.20 2.59
C PHE A 67 24.01 -1.34 3.26
N GLY A 68 23.37 -2.45 3.62
CA GLY A 68 24.01 -3.60 4.25
C GLY A 68 24.64 -3.30 5.61
N LYS A 69 24.05 -2.36 6.38
CA LYS A 69 24.57 -2.01 7.71
C LYS A 69 24.10 -3.00 8.77
N GLY A 70 24.86 -3.12 9.86
CA GLY A 70 24.50 -4.03 10.98
C GLY A 70 24.68 -5.52 10.67
N GLY A 71 25.51 -5.89 9.69
CA GLY A 71 25.77 -7.30 9.34
C GLY A 71 24.78 -7.88 8.31
N PHE A 72 23.87 -7.07 7.79
CA PHE A 72 22.95 -7.48 6.71
C PHE A 72 23.63 -7.42 5.34
N PRO A 73 23.24 -8.30 4.38
CA PRO A 73 23.75 -8.21 3.01
C PRO A 73 23.22 -6.95 2.31
N VAL A 74 24.02 -6.38 1.42
CA VAL A 74 23.65 -5.24 0.57
C VAL A 74 22.68 -5.74 -0.50
N LEU A 75 21.38 -5.52 -0.31
CA LEU A 75 20.32 -5.99 -1.21
C LEU A 75 19.85 -4.92 -2.21
N GLY A 76 20.28 -3.64 -2.03
CA GLY A 76 19.88 -2.57 -2.92
C GLY A 76 18.35 -2.43 -3.07
N VAL A 77 17.85 -2.46 -4.31
CA VAL A 77 16.42 -2.31 -4.64
C VAL A 77 15.55 -3.44 -4.04
N LYS A 78 16.04 -4.68 -4.04
CA LYS A 78 15.36 -5.81 -3.39
C LYS A 78 15.21 -5.58 -1.88
N GLY A 79 16.24 -5.00 -1.26
CA GLY A 79 16.21 -4.62 0.16
C GLY A 79 15.10 -3.61 0.48
N ALA A 80 14.88 -2.64 -0.39
CA ALA A 80 13.79 -1.67 -0.26
C ALA A 80 12.42 -2.34 -0.35
N ALA A 81 12.22 -3.30 -1.26
CA ALA A 81 10.98 -4.05 -1.38
C ALA A 81 10.68 -4.88 -0.12
N ILE A 82 11.71 -5.56 0.42
CA ILE A 82 11.59 -6.38 1.65
C ILE A 82 11.30 -5.48 2.85
N ALA A 83 11.96 -4.33 2.99
CA ALA A 83 11.69 -3.38 4.06
C ALA A 83 10.24 -2.87 4.01
N THR A 84 9.73 -2.61 2.81
CA THR A 84 8.34 -2.21 2.60
C THR A 84 7.38 -3.33 3.01
N LEU A 85 7.63 -4.57 2.61
CA LEU A 85 6.81 -5.72 3.00
C LEU A 85 6.77 -5.90 4.52
N ILE A 86 7.92 -5.85 5.19
CA ILE A 86 8.02 -5.95 6.64
C ILE A 86 7.22 -4.82 7.32
N ALA A 87 7.37 -3.58 6.86
CA ALA A 87 6.63 -2.45 7.41
C ALA A 87 5.11 -2.61 7.27
N ARG A 88 4.62 -3.12 6.13
CA ARG A 88 3.19 -3.39 5.90
C ARG A 88 2.65 -4.53 6.77
N VAL A 89 3.44 -5.57 6.96
CA VAL A 89 3.08 -6.67 7.89
C VAL A 89 3.00 -6.15 9.33
N VAL A 90 3.98 -5.37 9.78
CA VAL A 90 3.99 -4.76 11.11
C VAL A 90 2.79 -3.83 11.29
N GLU A 91 2.49 -2.96 10.31
CA GLU A 91 1.33 -2.08 10.31
C GLU A 91 0.02 -2.85 10.48
N MET A 92 -0.17 -3.88 9.66
CA MET A 92 -1.36 -4.75 9.73
C MET A 92 -1.49 -5.41 11.10
N LEU A 93 -0.42 -6.01 11.62
CA LEU A 93 -0.45 -6.69 12.91
C LEU A 93 -0.76 -5.73 14.06
N LEU A 94 -0.16 -4.54 14.07
CA LEU A 94 -0.44 -3.53 15.08
C LEU A 94 -1.90 -3.06 15.00
N LEU A 95 -2.44 -2.82 13.80
CA LEU A 95 -3.84 -2.44 13.63
C LEU A 95 -4.77 -3.56 14.07
N LEU A 96 -4.48 -4.83 13.74
CA LEU A 96 -5.27 -5.97 14.21
C LEU A 96 -5.26 -6.05 15.74
N LEU A 97 -4.10 -6.00 16.37
CA LEU A 97 -3.97 -6.06 17.83
C LEU A 97 -4.75 -4.94 18.52
N LEU A 98 -4.66 -3.70 18.00
CA LEU A 98 -5.33 -2.55 18.58
C LEU A 98 -6.84 -2.55 18.32
N THR A 99 -7.28 -3.03 17.15
CA THR A 99 -8.71 -3.15 16.80
C THR A 99 -9.42 -4.18 17.67
N PHE A 100 -8.80 -5.32 17.94
CA PHE A 100 -9.40 -6.39 18.73
C PHE A 100 -9.09 -6.30 20.22
N ARG A 101 -8.43 -5.23 20.69
CA ARG A 101 -8.16 -5.02 22.10
C ARG A 101 -9.48 -4.91 22.90
N PRO A 102 -9.53 -5.40 24.17
CA PRO A 102 -10.75 -5.38 25.00
C PRO A 102 -11.46 -4.03 25.18
N ARG A 103 -10.73 -2.92 25.00
CA ARG A 103 -11.25 -1.56 25.11
C ARG A 103 -11.55 -0.90 23.74
N SER A 104 -11.40 -1.62 22.65
CA SER A 104 -11.69 -1.08 21.32
C SER A 104 -13.19 -1.00 21.06
N PRO A 105 -13.69 0.11 20.49
CA PRO A 105 -15.10 0.23 20.08
C PRO A 105 -15.49 -0.74 18.95
N LEU A 106 -14.51 -1.30 18.24
CA LEU A 106 -14.71 -2.29 17.16
C LEU A 106 -14.57 -3.74 17.64
N ARG A 107 -14.51 -3.97 18.95
CA ARG A 107 -14.44 -5.34 19.47
C ARG A 107 -15.73 -6.09 19.15
N SER A 108 -15.70 -6.86 18.07
CA SER A 108 -16.75 -7.78 17.67
C SER A 108 -16.37 -9.22 17.99
N ARG A 109 -17.36 -10.06 18.28
CA ARG A 109 -17.14 -11.50 18.42
C ARG A 109 -16.98 -12.11 17.03
N PRO A 110 -16.12 -13.13 16.83
CA PRO A 110 -15.95 -13.79 15.53
C PRO A 110 -17.26 -14.25 14.88
N ARG A 111 -18.26 -14.59 15.69
CA ARG A 111 -19.62 -14.97 15.23
C ARG A 111 -20.38 -13.84 14.55
N GLU A 112 -20.07 -12.59 14.86
CA GLU A 112 -20.74 -11.41 14.26
C GLU A 112 -20.29 -11.17 12.82
N PHE A 113 -19.15 -11.74 12.43
CA PHE A 113 -18.62 -11.68 11.04
C PHE A 113 -19.27 -12.72 10.10
N THR A 114 -20.07 -13.65 10.60
CA THR A 114 -20.65 -14.75 9.82
C THR A 114 -22.16 -14.62 9.57
N GLY A 115 -22.80 -13.57 10.10
CA GLY A 115 -24.25 -13.35 10.02
C GLY A 115 -24.67 -12.35 8.94
N PHE A 116 -24.04 -12.36 7.75
CA PHE A 116 -24.42 -11.43 6.69
C PHE A 116 -25.75 -11.84 6.05
N ASP A 117 -26.75 -10.97 6.16
CA ASP A 117 -27.98 -11.07 5.39
C ASP A 117 -27.72 -10.68 3.93
N ALA A 118 -28.33 -11.42 2.99
CA ALA A 118 -28.23 -11.15 1.55
C ALA A 118 -28.68 -9.71 1.18
N ALA A 119 -29.66 -9.17 1.90
CA ALA A 119 -30.13 -7.81 1.74
C ALA A 119 -29.05 -6.79 2.11
N PHE A 120 -28.33 -7.01 3.22
CA PHE A 120 -27.21 -6.18 3.63
C PHE A 120 -26.05 -6.23 2.62
N ALA A 121 -25.70 -7.45 2.17
CA ALA A 121 -24.65 -7.64 1.16
C ALA A 121 -24.98 -6.87 -0.14
N ARG A 122 -26.21 -6.99 -0.64
CA ARG A 122 -26.66 -6.28 -1.86
C ARG A 122 -26.60 -4.76 -1.70
N LYS A 123 -27.03 -4.22 -0.56
CA LYS A 123 -26.97 -2.78 -0.26
C LYS A 123 -25.52 -2.30 -0.20
N THR A 124 -24.65 -3.06 0.46
CA THR A 124 -23.21 -2.73 0.60
C THR A 124 -22.51 -2.77 -0.75
N ILE A 125 -22.72 -3.80 -1.56
CA ILE A 125 -22.15 -3.91 -2.90
C ILE A 125 -22.63 -2.75 -3.78
N GLY A 126 -23.93 -2.42 -3.74
CA GLY A 126 -24.47 -1.28 -4.48
C GLY A 126 -23.85 0.07 -4.12
N ALA A 127 -23.45 0.25 -2.85
CA ALA A 127 -22.75 1.45 -2.40
C ALA A 127 -21.25 1.45 -2.77
N ILE A 128 -20.61 0.27 -2.84
CA ILE A 128 -19.18 0.13 -3.14
C ILE A 128 -18.90 0.27 -4.64
N ILE A 129 -19.76 -0.29 -5.51
CA ILE A 129 -19.55 -0.28 -6.98
C ILE A 129 -19.23 1.12 -7.53
N PRO A 130 -20.01 2.18 -7.26
CA PRO A 130 -19.71 3.51 -7.77
C PRO A 130 -18.36 4.06 -7.31
N VAL A 131 -17.97 3.76 -6.06
CA VAL A 131 -16.69 4.18 -5.51
C VAL A 131 -15.54 3.47 -6.22
N VAL A 132 -15.64 2.14 -6.39
CA VAL A 132 -14.62 1.35 -7.11
C VAL A 132 -14.49 1.80 -8.56
N LEU A 133 -15.59 2.10 -9.23
CA LEU A 133 -15.57 2.62 -10.60
C LEU A 133 -14.90 3.99 -10.67
N ASN A 134 -15.21 4.89 -9.75
CA ASN A 134 -14.59 6.21 -9.68
C ASN A 134 -13.07 6.11 -9.46
N GLU A 135 -12.62 5.32 -8.48
CA GLU A 135 -11.21 5.08 -8.21
C GLU A 135 -10.51 4.40 -9.39
N GLY A 136 -11.18 3.43 -10.03
CA GLY A 136 -10.68 2.76 -11.23
C GLY A 136 -10.50 3.72 -12.41
N CYS A 137 -11.46 4.59 -12.66
CA CYS A 137 -11.35 5.61 -13.71
C CYS A 137 -10.22 6.60 -13.42
N TRP A 138 -10.06 7.00 -12.15
CA TRP A 138 -8.97 7.88 -11.74
C TRP A 138 -7.59 7.22 -11.92
N ALA A 139 -7.45 5.95 -11.52
CA ALA A 139 -6.23 5.18 -11.71
C ALA A 139 -5.89 4.98 -13.20
N LEU A 140 -6.90 4.68 -14.05
CA LEU A 140 -6.72 4.57 -15.50
C LEU A 140 -6.26 5.90 -16.10
N GLY A 141 -6.85 7.02 -15.68
CA GLY A 141 -6.42 8.36 -16.10
C GLY A 141 -4.95 8.60 -15.79
N PHE A 142 -4.52 8.25 -14.56
CA PHE A 142 -3.12 8.39 -14.14
C PHE A 142 -2.16 7.53 -14.97
N ILE A 143 -2.56 6.29 -15.29
CA ILE A 143 -1.77 5.39 -16.15
C ILE A 143 -1.64 5.98 -17.55
N LEU A 144 -2.74 6.47 -18.13
CA LEU A 144 -2.73 7.08 -19.45
C LEU A 144 -1.83 8.32 -19.52
N TYR A 145 -1.86 9.17 -18.50
CA TYR A 145 -0.93 10.30 -18.41
C TYR A 145 0.54 9.83 -18.36
N THR A 146 0.83 8.82 -17.54
CA THR A 146 2.21 8.29 -17.44
C THR A 146 2.69 7.70 -18.75
N VAL A 147 1.82 6.98 -19.48
CA VAL A 147 2.12 6.44 -20.81
C VAL A 147 2.34 7.58 -21.81
N ALA A 148 1.46 8.60 -21.81
CA ALA A 148 1.60 9.76 -22.71
C ALA A 148 2.93 10.50 -22.49
N TYR A 149 3.35 10.69 -21.25
CA TYR A 149 4.66 11.27 -20.95
C TYR A 149 5.82 10.41 -21.45
N GLY A 150 5.68 9.09 -21.48
CA GLY A 150 6.70 8.17 -22.03
C GLY A 150 6.94 8.35 -23.54
N PHE A 151 5.99 8.92 -24.30
CA PHE A 151 6.14 9.23 -25.73
C PHE A 151 6.80 10.58 -26.03
N ILE A 152 7.03 11.43 -25.01
CA ILE A 152 7.74 12.69 -25.17
C ILE A 152 9.23 12.40 -25.24
N GLY A 153 10.00 13.14 -26.07
CA GLY A 153 11.41 12.86 -26.34
C GLY A 153 12.33 12.72 -25.12
N ASP A 154 12.01 13.38 -23.98
CA ASP A 154 12.65 13.24 -22.66
C ASP A 154 11.72 12.56 -21.64
N GLY A 155 11.04 11.49 -22.05
CA GLY A 155 9.96 10.82 -21.29
C GLY A 155 10.34 10.51 -19.83
N THR A 156 11.55 10.05 -19.58
CA THR A 156 12.01 9.72 -18.22
C THR A 156 12.03 10.97 -17.29
N ARG A 157 12.47 12.10 -17.81
CA ARG A 157 12.47 13.36 -17.07
C ARG A 157 11.08 13.93 -16.87
N ALA A 158 10.22 13.81 -17.90
CA ALA A 158 8.83 14.24 -17.80
C ALA A 158 8.02 13.42 -16.77
N ILE A 159 8.23 12.11 -16.73
CA ILE A 159 7.62 11.23 -15.73
C ILE A 159 8.13 11.58 -14.32
N ALA A 160 9.44 11.77 -14.15
CA ALA A 160 10.01 12.16 -12.85
C ALA A 160 9.48 13.51 -12.37
N ALA A 161 9.40 14.52 -13.24
CA ALA A 161 8.85 15.83 -12.92
C ALA A 161 7.36 15.75 -12.54
N SER A 162 6.55 14.96 -13.27
CA SER A 162 5.13 14.77 -12.97
C SER A 162 4.92 14.08 -11.61
N GLN A 163 5.77 13.11 -11.26
CA GLN A 163 5.72 12.44 -9.96
C GLN A 163 6.04 13.42 -8.80
N ILE A 164 7.01 14.28 -8.97
CA ILE A 164 7.34 15.32 -7.98
C ILE A 164 6.16 16.29 -7.83
N CYS A 165 5.57 16.76 -8.93
CA CYS A 165 4.41 17.66 -8.87
C CYS A 165 3.18 17.02 -8.21
N ASN A 166 2.97 15.72 -8.38
CA ASN A 166 1.84 15.01 -7.76
C ASN A 166 2.08 14.65 -6.27
N SER A 167 3.32 14.77 -5.77
CA SER A 167 3.67 14.48 -4.37
C SER A 167 3.56 15.70 -3.45
N VAL A 168 3.34 16.89 -3.99
CA VAL A 168 3.14 18.17 -3.29
C VAL A 168 1.66 18.48 -3.15
#